data_d38e8984669d01d52474f3694c1cd8c2
#
_entry.id   d38e8984669d01d52474f3694c1cd8c2
#
_cell.length_a   1.000
_cell.length_b   1.000
_cell.length_c   1.000
_cell.angle_alpha   90.00
_cell.angle_beta   90.00
_cell.angle_gamma   90.00
#
_symmetry.space_group_name_H-M   'P 1'
#
loop_
_entity.id
_entity.type
_entity.pdbx_description
1 polymer ?
#
loop_
_entity_poly.entity_id
_entity_poly.type
_entity_poly.pdbx_seq_one_letter_code
_entity_poly.pdbx_strand_id
1 'polypeptide(L)'
;MKVVHCESIPLAPVQIEGAVGAKVRCLIGEQDGAPSFTMRQFEIAPGGCTPKHAHAHEHEVFVLEGTAAVLMGNAEHALQPGTAVFVPPNVVHQFRNTGSSPLKFLCLIPHPLRGMSQTCVAACGCE
;
A
#
# COMPACT_ATOMS: atom_id res chain seq x y z
N MET A 1 8.14 -21.73 -3.32
CA MET A 1 8.84 -20.80 -2.41
C MET A 1 9.42 -19.66 -3.22
N LYS A 2 9.44 -18.45 -2.67
CA LYS A 2 10.02 -17.29 -3.34
C LYS A 2 10.89 -16.52 -2.37
N VAL A 3 12.08 -16.14 -2.81
CA VAL A 3 12.99 -15.27 -2.08
C VAL A 3 13.44 -14.20 -3.05
N VAL A 4 13.10 -12.93 -2.78
CA VAL A 4 13.36 -11.87 -3.73
C VAL A 4 13.71 -10.59 -2.98
N HIS A 5 14.68 -9.84 -3.53
CA HIS A 5 14.96 -8.50 -3.03
C HIS A 5 13.98 -7.52 -3.67
N CYS A 6 13.49 -6.57 -2.89
CA CYS A 6 12.44 -5.67 -3.38
C CYS A 6 12.89 -4.89 -4.62
N GLU A 7 14.17 -4.50 -4.66
CA GLU A 7 14.64 -3.70 -5.79
C GLU A 7 14.79 -4.47 -7.09
N SER A 8 14.66 -5.79 -7.05
CA SER A 8 14.68 -6.58 -8.28
C SER A 8 13.31 -6.59 -8.96
N ILE A 9 12.29 -6.02 -8.32
CA ILE A 9 10.95 -5.93 -8.87
C ILE A 9 10.69 -4.47 -9.23
N PRO A 10 10.38 -4.17 -10.50
CA PRO A 10 10.18 -2.78 -10.91
C PRO A 10 9.00 -2.14 -10.20
N LEU A 11 9.15 -0.84 -9.90
CA LEU A 11 8.04 -0.04 -9.43
C LEU A 11 7.14 0.32 -10.61
N ALA A 12 5.84 0.32 -10.39
CA ALA A 12 4.86 0.73 -11.38
C ALA A 12 4.00 1.85 -10.80
N PRO A 13 3.60 2.84 -11.60
CA PRO A 13 2.74 3.90 -11.11
C PRO A 13 1.40 3.34 -10.63
N VAL A 14 0.89 3.92 -9.55
CA VAL A 14 -0.48 3.64 -9.10
C VAL A 14 -1.39 4.47 -9.99
N GLN A 15 -2.16 3.80 -10.86
CA GLN A 15 -2.97 4.46 -11.88
C GLN A 15 -4.43 4.52 -11.47
N ILE A 16 -4.67 5.07 -10.30
CA ILE A 16 -6.02 5.22 -9.76
C ILE A 16 -6.23 6.68 -9.50
N GLU A 17 -7.41 7.16 -9.81
CA GLU A 17 -7.77 8.55 -9.60
C GLU A 17 -7.54 8.94 -8.14
N GLY A 18 -6.85 10.05 -7.93
CA GLY A 18 -6.52 10.51 -6.59
C GLY A 18 -5.11 10.15 -6.15
N ALA A 19 -4.44 9.21 -6.82
CA ALA A 19 -3.05 8.92 -6.52
C ALA A 19 -2.14 9.96 -7.16
N VAL A 20 -1.17 10.46 -6.40
CA VAL A 20 -0.22 11.45 -6.89
C VAL A 20 1.18 10.99 -6.49
N GLY A 21 2.05 10.78 -7.48
CA GLY A 21 3.43 10.41 -7.22
C GLY A 21 3.60 9.08 -6.48
N ALA A 22 2.61 8.21 -6.54
CA ALA A 22 2.64 6.93 -5.86
C ALA A 22 3.00 5.82 -6.83
N LYS A 23 3.90 4.95 -6.40
CA LYS A 23 4.32 3.77 -7.16
C LYS A 23 4.26 2.56 -6.25
N VAL A 24 4.13 1.39 -6.86
CA VAL A 24 3.99 0.15 -6.11
C VAL A 24 4.71 -0.99 -6.82
N ARG A 25 5.22 -1.91 -6.03
CA ARG A 25 5.72 -3.20 -6.53
C ARG A 25 5.11 -4.30 -5.69
N CYS A 26 4.71 -5.37 -6.34
CA CYS A 26 4.20 -6.55 -5.63
C CYS A 26 5.37 -7.46 -5.31
N LEU A 27 5.62 -7.66 -4.04
CA LEU A 27 6.73 -8.50 -3.59
C LEU A 27 6.33 -9.97 -3.61
N ILE A 28 5.21 -10.28 -3.00
CA ILE A 28 4.70 -11.65 -2.93
C ILE A 28 3.19 -11.57 -3.12
N GLY A 29 2.68 -12.40 -4.00
CA GLY A 29 1.26 -12.38 -4.28
C GLY A 29 0.74 -13.71 -4.73
N GLU A 30 -0.48 -13.67 -5.22
CA GLU A 30 -1.21 -14.86 -5.63
C GLU A 30 -0.49 -15.61 -6.76
N GLN A 31 0.14 -14.88 -7.68
CA GLN A 31 0.86 -15.48 -8.77
C GLN A 31 2.11 -16.24 -8.32
N ASP A 32 2.54 -16.03 -7.09
CA ASP A 32 3.67 -16.77 -6.51
C ASP A 32 3.21 -17.99 -5.74
N GLY A 33 1.90 -18.24 -5.72
CA GLY A 33 1.33 -19.36 -4.98
C GLY A 33 1.05 -19.07 -3.52
N ALA A 34 1.13 -17.80 -3.10
CA ALA A 34 0.82 -17.45 -1.72
C ALA A 34 -0.69 -17.59 -1.48
N PRO A 35 -1.12 -18.37 -0.48
CA PRO A 35 -2.54 -18.68 -0.35
C PRO A 35 -3.37 -17.66 0.41
N SER A 36 -2.74 -16.77 1.20
CA SER A 36 -3.51 -15.93 2.12
C SER A 36 -3.27 -14.44 1.98
N PHE A 37 -2.03 -14.02 1.74
CA PHE A 37 -1.68 -12.61 1.79
C PHE A 37 -0.92 -12.16 0.57
N THR A 38 -1.11 -10.89 0.22
CA THR A 38 -0.28 -10.20 -0.76
C THR A 38 0.54 -9.16 -0.02
N MET A 39 1.83 -9.11 -0.30
CA MET A 39 2.73 -8.12 0.27
C MET A 39 3.20 -7.18 -0.83
N ARG A 40 2.92 -5.89 -0.65
CA ARG A 40 3.29 -4.85 -1.60
C ARG A 40 4.18 -3.83 -0.92
N GLN A 41 5.04 -3.19 -1.69
CA GLN A 41 5.81 -2.04 -1.22
C GLN A 41 5.41 -0.83 -2.03
N PHE A 42 5.01 0.22 -1.33
CA PHE A 42 4.67 1.50 -1.93
C PHE A 42 5.84 2.46 -1.77
N GLU A 43 6.00 3.31 -2.77
CA GLU A 43 6.94 4.42 -2.71
C GLU A 43 6.21 5.66 -3.19
N ILE A 44 6.18 6.70 -2.35
CA ILE A 44 5.43 7.91 -2.64
C ILE A 44 6.38 9.08 -2.60
N ALA A 45 6.38 9.85 -3.69
CA ALA A 45 7.24 11.03 -3.81
C ALA A 45 6.80 12.12 -2.83
N PRO A 46 7.71 13.04 -2.46
CA PRO A 46 7.32 14.17 -1.62
C PRO A 46 6.13 14.91 -2.24
N GLY A 47 5.17 15.25 -1.41
CA GLY A 47 3.93 15.89 -1.87
C GLY A 47 2.92 14.93 -2.47
N GLY A 48 3.26 13.65 -2.57
CA GLY A 48 2.36 12.66 -3.15
C GLY A 48 1.45 12.00 -2.12
N CYS A 49 0.53 11.20 -2.64
CA CYS A 49 -0.44 10.52 -1.80
C CYS A 49 -1.05 9.32 -2.51
N THR A 50 -1.64 8.43 -1.71
CA THR A 50 -2.51 7.38 -2.24
C THR A 50 -3.91 7.92 -2.42
N PRO A 51 -4.78 7.20 -3.15
CA PRO A 51 -6.18 7.63 -3.26
C PRO A 51 -6.84 7.69 -1.89
N LYS A 52 -7.78 8.61 -1.75
CA LYS A 52 -8.61 8.68 -0.55
C LYS A 52 -9.85 7.85 -0.80
N HIS A 53 -9.91 6.67 -0.20
CA HIS A 53 -10.98 5.73 -0.50
C HIS A 53 -11.20 4.75 0.65
N ALA A 54 -12.25 3.95 0.51
CA ALA A 54 -12.54 2.85 1.42
C ALA A 54 -12.81 1.60 0.59
N HIS A 55 -12.51 0.44 1.16
CA HIS A 55 -12.81 -0.82 0.49
C HIS A 55 -13.01 -1.92 1.53
N ALA A 56 -13.49 -3.06 1.06
CA ALA A 56 -13.97 -4.12 1.94
C ALA A 56 -12.85 -4.92 2.62
N HIS A 57 -11.62 -4.81 2.14
CA HIS A 57 -10.52 -5.56 2.75
C HIS A 57 -9.69 -4.63 3.65
N GLU A 58 -9.03 -5.24 4.62
CA GLU A 58 -8.17 -4.50 5.53
C GLU A 58 -6.76 -4.33 4.95
N HIS A 59 -6.00 -3.42 5.53
CA HIS A 59 -4.57 -3.28 5.24
C HIS A 59 -3.79 -3.35 6.54
N GLU A 60 -2.61 -3.97 6.49
CA GLU A 60 -1.60 -3.83 7.52
C GLU A 60 -0.40 -3.15 6.86
N VAL A 61 0.01 -2.03 7.43
CA VAL A 61 1.05 -1.18 6.85
C VAL A 61 2.19 -1.05 7.85
N PHE A 62 3.42 -1.09 7.33
CA PHE A 62 4.61 -0.85 8.15
C PHE A 62 5.50 0.13 7.42
N VAL A 63 5.77 1.27 8.06
CA VAL A 63 6.56 2.34 7.44
C VAL A 63 8.04 1.99 7.51
N LEU A 64 8.70 2.01 6.35
CA LEU A 64 10.12 1.68 6.23
C LEU A 64 10.99 2.92 6.22
N GLU A 65 10.61 3.95 5.45
CA GLU A 65 11.41 5.16 5.29
C GLU A 65 10.49 6.35 5.08
N GLY A 66 10.96 7.53 5.50
CA GLY A 66 10.25 8.77 5.28
C GLY A 66 9.26 9.09 6.37
N THR A 67 8.60 10.24 6.23
CA THR A 67 7.56 10.66 7.16
C THR A 67 6.26 10.85 6.41
N ALA A 68 5.16 10.58 7.09
CA ALA A 68 3.86 10.57 6.44
C ALA A 68 2.77 10.98 7.41
N ALA A 69 1.59 11.17 6.87
CA ALA A 69 0.37 11.25 7.64
C ALA A 69 -0.63 10.28 7.03
N VAL A 70 -1.37 9.57 7.87
CA VAL A 70 -2.48 8.76 7.42
C VAL A 70 -3.77 9.39 7.89
N LEU A 71 -4.67 9.61 6.92
CA LEU A 71 -6.05 9.96 7.22
C LEU A 71 -6.79 8.67 7.47
N MET A 72 -7.50 8.58 8.59
CA MET A 72 -8.29 7.40 8.93
C MET A 72 -9.64 7.90 9.42
N GLY A 73 -10.67 7.75 8.61
CA GLY A 73 -11.96 8.36 8.92
C GLY A 73 -11.82 9.87 8.97
N ASN A 74 -12.06 10.46 10.14
CA ASN A 74 -11.93 11.89 10.35
C ASN A 74 -10.65 12.27 11.10
N ALA A 75 -9.82 11.31 11.45
CA ALA A 75 -8.62 11.55 12.24
C ALA A 75 -7.39 11.43 11.35
N GLU A 76 -6.37 12.22 11.67
CA GLU A 76 -5.11 12.16 10.95
C GLU A 76 -4.00 11.83 11.94
N HIS A 77 -3.11 10.92 11.57
CA HIS A 77 -2.04 10.46 12.42
C HIS A 77 -0.70 10.62 11.71
N ALA A 78 0.29 11.13 12.43
CA ALA A 78 1.65 11.25 11.89
C ALA A 78 2.33 9.89 11.94
N LEU A 79 3.11 9.59 10.90
CA LEU A 79 3.82 8.32 10.77
C LEU A 79 5.30 8.55 10.58
N GLN A 80 6.11 7.66 11.12
CA GLN A 80 7.56 7.67 10.95
C GLN A 80 8.02 6.24 10.76
N PRO A 81 9.29 6.01 10.35
CA PRO A 81 9.79 4.65 10.17
C PRO A 81 9.60 3.83 11.43
N GLY A 82 9.17 2.58 11.24
CA GLY A 82 8.89 1.68 12.35
C GLY A 82 7.45 1.72 12.85
N THR A 83 6.60 2.57 12.27
CA THR A 83 5.21 2.66 12.68
C THR A 83 4.38 1.60 11.96
N ALA A 84 3.57 0.88 12.71
CA ALA A 84 2.62 -0.08 12.14
C ALA A 84 1.22 0.54 12.13
N VAL A 85 0.47 0.32 11.06
CA VAL A 85 -0.87 0.86 10.90
C VAL A 85 -1.83 -0.25 10.51
N PHE A 86 -2.94 -0.35 11.21
CA PHE A 86 -4.04 -1.22 10.83
C PHE A 86 -5.15 -0.36 10.25
N VAL A 87 -5.53 -0.63 9.00
CA VAL A 87 -6.64 0.04 8.35
C VAL A 87 -7.81 -0.94 8.32
N PRO A 88 -8.85 -0.71 9.12
CA PRO A 88 -10.01 -1.63 9.14
C PRO A 88 -10.76 -1.64 7.82
N PRO A 89 -11.51 -2.70 7.55
CA PRO A 89 -12.38 -2.73 6.37
C PRO A 89 -13.35 -1.54 6.37
N ASN A 90 -13.60 -1.00 5.21
CA ASN A 90 -14.62 0.03 4.96
C ASN A 90 -14.36 1.38 5.64
N VAL A 91 -13.16 1.61 6.13
CA VAL A 91 -12.78 2.91 6.69
C VAL A 91 -12.08 3.73 5.63
N VAL A 92 -12.54 4.97 5.43
CA VAL A 92 -11.91 5.89 4.48
C VAL A 92 -10.50 6.19 4.98
N HIS A 93 -9.53 6.06 4.08
CA HIS A 93 -8.13 6.27 4.45
C HIS A 93 -7.34 6.84 3.28
N GLN A 94 -6.21 7.47 3.60
CA GLN A 94 -5.29 8.00 2.60
C GLN A 94 -3.93 8.17 3.26
N PHE A 95 -2.87 7.76 2.57
CA PHE A 95 -1.49 7.98 3.02
C PHE A 95 -0.90 9.13 2.22
N ARG A 96 -0.29 10.09 2.91
CA ARG A 96 0.34 11.25 2.29
C ARG A 96 1.79 11.35 2.74
N ASN A 97 2.68 11.65 1.80
CA ASN A 97 4.07 11.95 2.13
C ASN A 97 4.15 13.38 2.63
N THR A 98 4.52 13.56 3.88
CA THR A 98 4.62 14.89 4.50
C THR A 98 6.07 15.34 4.64
N GLY A 99 7.02 14.52 4.18
CA GLY A 99 8.43 14.83 4.30
C GLY A 99 9.02 15.35 2.99
N SER A 100 10.35 15.45 2.99
CA SER A 100 11.10 15.92 1.83
C SER A 100 11.85 14.82 1.10
N SER A 101 11.70 13.58 1.53
CA SER A 101 12.29 12.40 0.89
C SER A 101 11.21 11.39 0.57
N PRO A 102 11.50 10.38 -0.26
CA PRO A 102 10.50 9.37 -0.59
C PRO A 102 9.98 8.65 0.66
N LEU A 103 8.68 8.40 0.66
CA LEU A 103 8.03 7.60 1.68
C LEU A 103 7.96 6.16 1.16
N LYS A 104 8.40 5.22 1.97
CA LYS A 104 8.34 3.80 1.62
C LYS A 104 7.64 3.04 2.72
N PHE A 105 6.67 2.20 2.36
CA PHE A 105 6.00 1.36 3.34
C PHE A 105 5.58 0.04 2.73
N LEU A 106 5.49 -0.97 3.59
CA LEU A 106 4.90 -2.26 3.22
C LEU A 106 3.41 -2.21 3.46
N CYS A 107 2.66 -2.87 2.59
CA CYS A 107 1.23 -2.99 2.74
C CYS A 107 0.84 -4.43 2.49
N LEU A 108 0.23 -5.04 3.48
CA LEU A 108 -0.27 -6.41 3.37
C LEU A 108 -1.79 -6.35 3.25
N ILE A 109 -2.30 -7.12 2.28
CA ILE A 109 -3.73 -7.27 2.12
C ILE A 109 -4.04 -8.75 2.00
N PRO A 110 -5.25 -9.18 2.41
CA PRO A 110 -5.65 -10.55 2.18
C PRO A 110 -5.90 -10.76 0.69
N HIS A 111 -5.78 -12.00 0.24
CA HIS A 111 -6.17 -12.31 -1.12
C HIS A 111 -7.66 -12.08 -1.27
N PRO A 112 -8.12 -11.74 -2.48
CA PRO A 112 -9.53 -11.53 -2.70
C PRO A 112 -10.31 -12.77 -2.35
N LEU A 113 -11.49 -12.58 -1.80
CA LEU A 113 -12.41 -13.67 -1.63
C LEU A 113 -12.84 -14.16 -3.01
N ARG A 114 -13.36 -15.40 -3.02
CA ARG A 114 -13.82 -15.96 -4.27
C ARG A 114 -14.81 -15.02 -4.94
N GLY A 115 -14.59 -14.75 -6.21
CA GLY A 115 -15.42 -13.84 -6.98
C GLY A 115 -14.89 -12.42 -7.03
N MET A 116 -13.93 -12.08 -6.19
CA MET A 116 -13.27 -10.79 -6.28
C MET A 116 -12.13 -10.91 -7.27
N SER A 117 -12.01 -9.92 -8.12
CA SER A 117 -10.98 -9.92 -9.15
C SER A 117 -9.85 -9.02 -8.72
N GLN A 118 -8.91 -9.58 -7.99
CA GLN A 118 -7.81 -8.78 -7.50
C GLN A 118 -6.55 -9.59 -7.49
N THR A 119 -5.69 -9.34 -8.45
CA THR A 119 -4.36 -9.92 -8.50
C THR A 119 -3.39 -8.91 -7.93
N CYS A 120 -2.14 -9.29 -7.81
CA CYS A 120 -1.12 -8.36 -7.39
C CYS A 120 -1.03 -7.17 -8.32
N VAL A 121 -1.17 -7.41 -9.62
CA VAL A 121 -1.13 -6.33 -10.60
C VAL A 121 -2.35 -5.44 -10.47
N ALA A 122 -3.53 -6.03 -10.39
CA ALA A 122 -4.74 -5.26 -10.20
C ALA A 122 -4.72 -4.55 -8.86
N ALA A 123 -4.18 -5.20 -7.86
CA ALA A 123 -4.10 -4.61 -6.52
C ALA A 123 -3.09 -3.49 -6.43
N CYS A 124 -2.29 -3.28 -7.46
CA CYS A 124 -1.39 -2.13 -7.47
C CYS A 124 -2.15 -0.86 -7.20
N GLY A 125 -3.41 -0.85 -7.52
CA GLY A 125 -4.23 0.29 -7.23
C GLY A 125 -4.72 0.35 -5.80
N CYS A 126 -4.44 -0.58 -4.98
CA CYS A 126 -4.90 -0.58 -3.60
C CYS A 126 -6.38 -0.73 -3.46
N GLU A 127 -7.02 -1.33 -4.39
CA GLU A 127 -8.43 -1.52 -4.21
C GLU A 127 -8.87 -2.87 -4.20
#